data_47d3559938e13b6a34bee5cce7a0072a
#
_entry.id   47d3559938e13b6a34bee5cce7a0072a
#
_cell.length_a   1.000
_cell.length_b   1.000
_cell.length_c   1.000
_cell.angle_alpha   90.00
_cell.angle_beta   90.00
_cell.angle_gamma   90.00
#
_symmetry.space_group_name_H-M   'P 1'
#
loop_
_entity.id
_entity.type
_entity.pdbx_description
1 polymer ?
#
loop_
_entity_poly.entity_id
_entity_poly.type
_entity_poly.pdbx_seq_one_letter_code
_entity_poly.pdbx_strand_id
1 'polypeptide(L)'
;MITLTPGHLTLPQLRKIAREPVQLTLDPASFAKIDAGAKAVADIAAKGEPAYGINTGFGRLASTHIPHDQLELLQKNLVLSHAVGVGEPMARSSVRLLMALKLSSLGRGHSGIRREVMDALITLFNADVLPLIPVKGSVGASGDLAPLAHMSAVLLGVGEVFIRGERASALDGLRVAGLAPLTLQAKEGLALLNGTQASTALALDNMFSIEDLYRTALVAGALSVDAAAGSVKPFDARIHELRGHRGQIDAAAAYRDLLDGSPINQSHRDCDKVQDPYSLRCQPQVMGACLDQMRHAADVLLIEANAVSDNPLIFPDTGEVLSGGNFHAEPVAFAADNLALAAAEIGALAERRIALLIDATLSGLPPFLVRDGGVNSGFMIAHVTAAALASENKTLAHPASVDSLPTSANQEDHVSMATFAARKLADIADNTKYILAIELLAAAQGVDLRAPYHTSPKLAPVMETIRGHVAHYELDHYFAPDIAVIAKLVSERAFAKAAPFSFASEQ
;
A
#
# COMPACT_ATOMS: atom_id res chain seq x y z
N MET A 1 -18.81 8.01 9.34
CA MET A 1 -18.90 8.95 8.20
C MET A 1 -17.63 9.78 8.18
N ILE A 2 -17.02 9.97 7.00
CA ILE A 2 -15.83 10.83 6.81
C ILE A 2 -16.22 11.95 5.84
N THR A 3 -15.98 13.20 6.25
CA THR A 3 -16.11 14.36 5.36
C THR A 3 -14.80 14.53 4.60
N LEU A 4 -14.84 14.41 3.28
CA LEU A 4 -13.71 14.70 2.40
C LEU A 4 -13.59 16.21 2.26
N THR A 5 -12.52 16.79 2.78
CA THR A 5 -12.12 18.17 2.50
C THR A 5 -11.09 18.16 1.38
N PRO A 6 -11.46 18.52 0.13
CA PRO A 6 -10.60 18.40 -1.03
C PRO A 6 -9.24 19.08 -0.85
N GLY A 7 -8.16 18.33 -1.09
CA GLY A 7 -6.80 18.81 -0.90
C GLY A 7 -6.27 18.76 0.54
N HIS A 8 -7.04 18.22 1.49
CA HIS A 8 -6.69 18.16 2.92
C HIS A 8 -6.95 16.79 3.55
N LEU A 9 -6.85 15.72 2.77
CA LEU A 9 -6.89 14.35 3.29
C LEU A 9 -5.67 14.08 4.17
N THR A 10 -5.87 13.29 5.22
CA THR A 10 -4.79 12.82 6.10
C THR A 10 -4.56 11.33 5.95
N LEU A 11 -3.34 10.85 6.27
CA LEU A 11 -3.03 9.42 6.23
C LEU A 11 -3.97 8.57 7.12
N PRO A 12 -4.35 8.98 8.35
CA PRO A 12 -5.33 8.25 9.14
C PRO A 12 -6.70 8.15 8.48
N GLN A 13 -7.18 9.22 7.84
CA GLN A 13 -8.44 9.18 7.08
C GLN A 13 -8.36 8.19 5.93
N LEU A 14 -7.27 8.22 5.15
CA LEU A 14 -7.04 7.31 4.02
C LEU A 14 -6.95 5.85 4.50
N ARG A 15 -6.22 5.58 5.58
CA ARG A 15 -6.16 4.24 6.18
C ARG A 15 -7.54 3.75 6.63
N LYS A 16 -8.34 4.63 7.24
CA LYS A 16 -9.70 4.31 7.65
C LYS A 16 -10.62 4.03 6.46
N ILE A 17 -10.52 4.81 5.38
CA ILE A 17 -11.27 4.58 4.13
C ILE A 17 -10.93 3.19 3.54
N ALA A 18 -9.66 2.79 3.57
CA ALA A 18 -9.22 1.50 3.08
C ALA A 18 -9.73 0.33 3.94
N ARG A 19 -9.65 0.45 5.26
CA ARG A 19 -9.78 -0.68 6.20
C ARG A 19 -11.15 -0.82 6.86
N GLU A 20 -11.97 0.25 6.91
CA GLU A 20 -13.21 0.26 7.65
C GLU A 20 -14.42 0.50 6.73
N PRO A 21 -15.61 0.01 7.10
CA PRO A 21 -16.85 0.25 6.36
C PRO A 21 -17.38 1.68 6.64
N VAL A 22 -16.64 2.70 6.18
CA VAL A 22 -17.02 4.11 6.34
C VAL A 22 -17.87 4.59 5.17
N GLN A 23 -18.73 5.58 5.43
CA GLN A 23 -19.43 6.38 4.43
C GLN A 23 -18.69 7.69 4.21
N LEU A 24 -18.79 8.26 3.00
CA LEU A 24 -18.19 9.53 2.60
C LEU A 24 -19.24 10.61 2.38
N THR A 25 -18.86 11.84 2.66
CA THR A 25 -19.55 13.05 2.22
C THR A 25 -18.49 14.05 1.76
N LEU A 26 -18.87 14.94 0.86
CA LEU A 26 -18.00 16.03 0.42
C LEU A 26 -18.23 17.26 1.28
N ASP A 27 -17.15 17.98 1.63
CA ASP A 27 -17.23 19.24 2.35
C ASP A 27 -18.03 20.26 1.53
N PRO A 28 -19.16 20.80 2.03
CA PRO A 28 -19.97 21.81 1.32
C PRO A 28 -19.19 23.06 0.92
N ALA A 29 -18.10 23.39 1.62
CA ALA A 29 -17.26 24.55 1.29
C ALA A 29 -16.60 24.40 -0.10
N SER A 30 -16.51 23.18 -0.66
CA SER A 30 -15.99 22.92 -2.00
C SER A 30 -17.00 23.17 -3.13
N PHE A 31 -18.30 23.20 -2.84
CA PHE A 31 -19.36 23.22 -3.85
C PHE A 31 -19.26 24.42 -4.81
N ALA A 32 -19.04 25.62 -4.26
CA ALA A 32 -18.93 26.83 -5.08
C ALA A 32 -17.77 26.76 -6.09
N LYS A 33 -16.64 26.15 -5.71
CA LYS A 33 -15.47 25.98 -6.60
C LYS A 33 -15.77 24.95 -7.70
N ILE A 34 -16.43 23.85 -7.36
CA ILE A 34 -16.82 22.81 -8.33
C ILE A 34 -17.78 23.39 -9.35
N ASP A 35 -18.83 24.11 -8.91
CA ASP A 35 -19.82 24.73 -9.78
C ASP A 35 -19.20 25.80 -10.68
N ALA A 36 -18.26 26.60 -10.18
CA ALA A 36 -17.53 27.59 -10.96
C ALA A 36 -16.68 26.93 -12.06
N GLY A 37 -15.98 25.81 -11.73
CA GLY A 37 -15.21 25.04 -12.70
C GLY A 37 -16.08 24.42 -13.80
N ALA A 38 -17.21 23.82 -13.43
CA ALA A 38 -18.17 23.25 -14.38
C ALA A 38 -18.76 24.33 -15.30
N LYS A 39 -19.15 25.49 -14.73
CA LYS A 39 -19.65 26.62 -15.49
C LYS A 39 -18.61 27.17 -16.47
N ALA A 40 -17.35 27.29 -16.07
CA ALA A 40 -16.27 27.77 -16.96
C ALA A 40 -16.11 26.85 -18.17
N VAL A 41 -16.17 25.51 -18.00
CA VAL A 41 -16.14 24.56 -19.14
C VAL A 41 -17.34 24.73 -20.04
N ALA A 42 -18.56 24.88 -19.48
CA ALA A 42 -19.77 25.09 -20.27
C ALA A 42 -19.70 26.40 -21.10
N ASP A 43 -19.21 27.48 -20.49
CA ASP A 43 -19.04 28.77 -21.17
C ASP A 43 -18.00 28.69 -22.30
N ILE A 44 -16.91 27.94 -22.13
CA ILE A 44 -15.88 27.72 -23.19
C ILE A 44 -16.44 26.86 -24.30
N ALA A 45 -17.14 25.78 -23.97
CA ALA A 45 -17.77 24.91 -24.96
C ALA A 45 -18.80 25.68 -25.84
N ALA A 46 -19.57 26.59 -25.23
CA ALA A 46 -20.56 27.41 -25.90
C ALA A 46 -19.94 28.46 -26.85
N LYS A 47 -18.73 28.95 -26.57
CA LYS A 47 -18.01 29.88 -27.48
C LYS A 47 -17.52 29.23 -28.76
N GLY A 48 -17.32 27.93 -28.79
CA GLY A 48 -16.90 27.16 -29.96
C GLY A 48 -15.42 27.34 -30.36
N GLU A 49 -14.63 28.11 -29.63
CA GLU A 49 -13.18 28.19 -29.83
C GLU A 49 -12.48 26.89 -29.41
N PRO A 50 -11.49 26.39 -30.17
CA PRO A 50 -10.81 25.17 -29.82
C PRO A 50 -10.13 25.25 -28.47
N ALA A 51 -10.52 24.38 -27.54
CA ALA A 51 -9.90 24.24 -26.21
C ALA A 51 -9.59 22.76 -25.94
N TYR A 52 -8.33 22.45 -25.72
CA TYR A 52 -7.88 21.09 -25.50
C TYR A 52 -8.66 20.42 -24.37
N GLY A 53 -9.10 19.19 -24.62
CA GLY A 53 -9.84 18.40 -23.65
C GLY A 53 -11.29 18.80 -23.40
N ILE A 54 -11.76 19.90 -23.99
CA ILE A 54 -13.15 20.39 -23.91
C ILE A 54 -13.89 20.07 -25.20
N ASN A 55 -13.40 20.60 -26.34
CA ASN A 55 -14.03 20.44 -27.65
C ASN A 55 -13.02 20.07 -28.78
N THR A 56 -11.94 19.39 -28.40
CA THR A 56 -10.98 18.81 -29.34
C THR A 56 -10.83 17.29 -29.06
N GLY A 57 -10.22 16.59 -30.02
CA GLY A 57 -9.70 15.24 -29.74
C GLY A 57 -8.60 15.24 -28.70
N PHE A 58 -8.07 14.06 -28.39
CA PHE A 58 -7.07 13.85 -27.32
C PHE A 58 -5.74 13.32 -27.85
N GLY A 59 -4.64 13.55 -27.13
CA GLY A 59 -3.31 13.10 -27.52
C GLY A 59 -2.92 13.55 -28.92
N ARG A 60 -2.61 12.62 -29.81
CA ARG A 60 -2.28 12.91 -31.24
C ARG A 60 -3.43 13.52 -32.04
N LEU A 61 -4.66 13.43 -31.55
CA LEU A 61 -5.86 13.99 -32.20
C LEU A 61 -6.23 15.38 -31.63
N ALA A 62 -5.40 15.99 -30.81
CA ALA A 62 -5.66 17.27 -30.14
C ALA A 62 -5.99 18.44 -31.08
N SER A 63 -5.53 18.40 -32.35
CA SER A 63 -5.82 19.39 -33.37
C SER A 63 -7.19 19.23 -34.03
N THR A 64 -7.91 18.12 -33.77
CA THR A 64 -9.22 17.86 -34.37
C THR A 64 -10.29 18.53 -33.55
N HIS A 65 -10.97 19.55 -34.11
CA HIS A 65 -12.12 20.20 -33.50
C HIS A 65 -13.37 19.33 -33.56
N ILE A 66 -14.11 19.25 -32.44
CA ILE A 66 -15.32 18.44 -32.31
C ILE A 66 -16.54 19.37 -32.25
N PRO A 67 -17.56 19.19 -33.09
CA PRO A 67 -18.80 19.96 -33.07
C PRO A 67 -19.53 19.82 -31.73
N HIS A 68 -20.23 20.86 -31.31
CA HIS A 68 -20.90 20.94 -30.01
C HIS A 68 -21.92 19.79 -29.81
N ASP A 69 -22.65 19.39 -30.83
CA ASP A 69 -23.62 18.29 -30.82
C ASP A 69 -22.98 16.89 -30.70
N GLN A 70 -21.66 16.78 -30.83
CA GLN A 70 -20.90 15.53 -30.65
C GLN A 70 -20.11 15.44 -29.34
N LEU A 71 -20.14 16.48 -28.51
CA LEU A 71 -19.33 16.51 -27.28
C LEU A 71 -19.71 15.40 -26.26
N GLU A 72 -21.00 15.14 -26.10
CA GLU A 72 -21.47 14.04 -25.21
C GLU A 72 -21.02 12.67 -25.73
N LEU A 73 -21.15 12.46 -27.05
CA LEU A 73 -20.67 11.22 -27.69
C LEU A 73 -19.17 11.07 -27.56
N LEU A 74 -18.40 12.14 -27.67
CA LEU A 74 -16.94 12.14 -27.45
C LEU A 74 -16.59 11.68 -26.04
N GLN A 75 -17.24 12.22 -25.00
CA GLN A 75 -16.96 11.85 -23.62
C GLN A 75 -17.31 10.37 -23.34
N LYS A 76 -18.46 9.91 -23.85
CA LYS A 76 -18.87 8.51 -23.76
C LYS A 76 -17.85 7.59 -24.44
N ASN A 77 -17.48 7.89 -25.70
CA ASN A 77 -16.55 7.08 -26.48
C ASN A 77 -15.16 7.06 -25.83
N LEU A 78 -14.71 8.17 -25.23
CA LEU A 78 -13.46 8.25 -24.49
C LEU A 78 -13.45 7.24 -23.33
N VAL A 79 -14.49 7.23 -22.50
CA VAL A 79 -14.59 6.28 -21.38
C VAL A 79 -14.59 4.83 -21.89
N LEU A 80 -15.41 4.53 -22.90
CA LEU A 80 -15.56 3.15 -23.40
C LEU A 80 -14.28 2.63 -24.06
N SER A 81 -13.61 3.46 -24.85
CA SER A 81 -12.40 3.05 -25.58
C SER A 81 -11.19 2.88 -24.66
N HIS A 82 -11.20 3.48 -23.47
CA HIS A 82 -10.11 3.40 -22.49
C HIS A 82 -10.34 2.32 -21.41
N ALA A 83 -11.55 1.74 -21.30
CA ALA A 83 -11.85 0.65 -20.36
C ALA A 83 -11.33 -0.69 -20.90
N VAL A 84 -10.00 -0.81 -21.01
CA VAL A 84 -9.29 -1.94 -21.65
C VAL A 84 -8.30 -2.65 -20.71
N GLY A 85 -8.43 -2.43 -19.41
CA GLY A 85 -7.63 -3.11 -18.39
C GLY A 85 -7.87 -4.62 -18.38
N VAL A 86 -6.86 -5.37 -17.94
CA VAL A 86 -6.87 -6.84 -17.89
C VAL A 86 -6.34 -7.37 -16.54
N GLY A 87 -6.53 -8.64 -16.30
CA GLY A 87 -6.06 -9.34 -15.09
C GLY A 87 -7.13 -9.38 -13.98
N GLU A 88 -6.69 -9.78 -12.79
CA GLU A 88 -7.57 -9.89 -11.63
C GLU A 88 -8.13 -8.52 -11.20
N PRO A 89 -9.28 -8.48 -10.53
CA PRO A 89 -9.81 -7.26 -9.95
C PRO A 89 -8.87 -6.67 -8.88
N MET A 90 -8.81 -5.34 -8.80
CA MET A 90 -8.18 -4.64 -7.67
C MET A 90 -8.85 -5.00 -6.36
N ALA A 91 -8.08 -5.03 -5.28
CA ALA A 91 -8.60 -5.21 -3.94
C ALA A 91 -9.64 -4.14 -3.60
N ARG A 92 -10.68 -4.55 -2.87
CA ARG A 92 -11.76 -3.66 -2.41
C ARG A 92 -11.21 -2.39 -1.72
N SER A 93 -10.20 -2.53 -0.86
CA SER A 93 -9.53 -1.41 -0.17
C SER A 93 -8.92 -0.41 -1.14
N SER A 94 -8.22 -0.89 -2.17
CA SER A 94 -7.63 -0.05 -3.20
C SER A 94 -8.69 0.68 -4.03
N VAL A 95 -9.81 0.01 -4.40
CA VAL A 95 -10.92 0.65 -5.14
C VAL A 95 -11.58 1.75 -4.30
N ARG A 96 -11.78 1.51 -3.00
CA ARG A 96 -12.32 2.53 -2.09
C ARG A 96 -11.41 3.75 -1.98
N LEU A 97 -10.10 3.53 -1.86
CA LEU A 97 -9.12 4.63 -1.90
C LEU A 97 -9.15 5.38 -3.23
N LEU A 98 -9.14 4.67 -4.35
CA LEU A 98 -9.18 5.25 -5.69
C LEU A 98 -10.39 6.18 -5.86
N MET A 99 -11.59 5.74 -5.45
CA MET A 99 -12.80 6.57 -5.52
C MET A 99 -12.69 7.81 -4.61
N ALA A 100 -12.19 7.66 -3.38
CA ALA A 100 -12.02 8.77 -2.45
C ALA A 100 -10.97 9.80 -2.93
N LEU A 101 -9.84 9.32 -3.46
CA LEU A 101 -8.80 10.17 -4.06
C LEU A 101 -9.32 10.92 -5.29
N LYS A 102 -10.09 10.25 -6.14
CA LYS A 102 -10.72 10.90 -7.30
C LYS A 102 -11.70 11.99 -6.88
N LEU A 103 -12.55 11.72 -5.89
CA LEU A 103 -13.48 12.70 -5.33
C LEU A 103 -12.74 13.90 -4.71
N SER A 104 -11.62 13.66 -4.01
CA SER A 104 -10.81 14.74 -3.45
C SER A 104 -10.21 15.62 -4.54
N SER A 105 -9.61 15.02 -5.58
CA SER A 105 -9.00 15.74 -6.69
C SER A 105 -10.04 16.59 -7.44
N LEU A 106 -11.16 15.99 -7.85
CA LEU A 106 -12.26 16.66 -8.55
C LEU A 106 -12.88 17.77 -7.71
N GLY A 107 -13.00 17.56 -6.41
CA GLY A 107 -13.56 18.50 -5.45
C GLY A 107 -12.77 19.79 -5.28
N ARG A 108 -11.53 19.86 -5.80
CA ARG A 108 -10.72 21.09 -5.84
C ARG A 108 -11.26 22.14 -6.83
N GLY A 109 -12.18 21.75 -7.76
CA GLY A 109 -12.86 22.66 -8.68
C GLY A 109 -12.08 23.02 -9.96
N HIS A 110 -10.92 22.40 -10.20
CA HIS A 110 -10.07 22.68 -11.36
C HIS A 110 -10.29 21.70 -12.53
N SER A 111 -11.16 20.71 -12.38
CA SER A 111 -11.41 19.67 -13.38
C SER A 111 -12.60 19.95 -14.30
N GLY A 112 -13.45 20.90 -13.93
CA GLY A 112 -14.62 21.28 -14.73
C GLY A 112 -15.73 20.23 -14.78
N ILE A 113 -15.92 19.50 -13.70
CA ILE A 113 -16.93 18.43 -13.57
C ILE A 113 -18.15 18.91 -12.80
N ARG A 114 -19.35 18.45 -13.17
CA ARG A 114 -20.59 18.74 -12.44
C ARG A 114 -20.66 17.99 -11.12
N ARG A 115 -21.31 18.60 -10.11
CA ARG A 115 -21.56 17.94 -8.80
C ARG A 115 -22.34 16.64 -8.95
N GLU A 116 -23.32 16.57 -9.86
CA GLU A 116 -24.10 15.36 -10.13
C GLU A 116 -23.23 14.10 -10.35
N VAL A 117 -22.13 14.25 -11.07
CA VAL A 117 -21.20 13.13 -11.35
C VAL A 117 -20.45 12.73 -10.07
N MET A 118 -20.05 13.71 -9.25
CA MET A 118 -19.41 13.45 -7.97
C MET A 118 -20.36 12.82 -6.96
N ASP A 119 -21.61 13.31 -6.90
CA ASP A 119 -22.65 12.78 -6.01
C ASP A 119 -22.99 11.32 -6.37
N ALA A 120 -22.98 10.99 -7.66
CA ALA A 120 -23.14 9.60 -8.12
C ALA A 120 -22.00 8.69 -7.63
N LEU A 121 -20.74 9.13 -7.73
CA LEU A 121 -19.60 8.37 -7.19
C LEU A 121 -19.68 8.17 -5.68
N ILE A 122 -20.07 9.22 -4.92
CA ILE A 122 -20.28 9.16 -3.47
C ILE A 122 -21.41 8.15 -3.15
N THR A 123 -22.49 8.20 -3.91
CA THR A 123 -23.65 7.32 -3.71
C THR A 123 -23.29 5.86 -3.94
N LEU A 124 -22.54 5.55 -5.02
CA LEU A 124 -22.01 4.21 -5.27
C LEU A 124 -21.11 3.73 -4.12
N PHE A 125 -20.17 4.57 -3.70
CA PHE A 125 -19.28 4.26 -2.58
C PHE A 125 -20.07 3.93 -1.29
N ASN A 126 -21.04 4.77 -0.95
CA ASN A 126 -21.82 4.64 0.28
C ASN A 126 -22.82 3.47 0.24
N ALA A 127 -23.25 3.06 -0.95
CA ALA A 127 -24.08 1.87 -1.16
C ALA A 127 -23.26 0.56 -1.19
N ASP A 128 -21.95 0.65 -1.05
CA ASP A 128 -21.02 -0.47 -1.20
C ASP A 128 -21.10 -1.16 -2.57
N VAL A 129 -21.31 -0.34 -3.59
CA VAL A 129 -21.26 -0.71 -5.01
C VAL A 129 -19.93 -0.23 -5.58
N LEU A 130 -18.97 -1.13 -5.65
CA LEU A 130 -17.60 -0.79 -6.04
C LEU A 130 -17.31 -1.26 -7.46
N PRO A 131 -16.79 -0.38 -8.34
CA PRO A 131 -16.39 -0.76 -9.69
C PRO A 131 -15.41 -1.94 -9.71
N LEU A 132 -15.62 -2.90 -10.61
CA LEU A 132 -14.64 -3.94 -10.89
C LEU A 132 -13.57 -3.34 -11.79
N ILE A 133 -12.37 -3.17 -11.27
CA ILE A 133 -11.24 -2.55 -11.95
C ILE A 133 -10.12 -3.57 -12.08
N PRO A 134 -9.75 -4.00 -13.30
CA PRO A 134 -8.61 -4.89 -13.51
C PRO A 134 -7.28 -4.22 -13.11
N VAL A 135 -6.36 -5.00 -12.52
CA VAL A 135 -5.11 -4.46 -11.95
C VAL A 135 -4.03 -4.10 -12.98
N LYS A 136 -4.19 -4.45 -14.26
CA LYS A 136 -3.19 -4.24 -15.32
C LYS A 136 -3.77 -3.41 -16.45
N GLY A 137 -2.95 -2.50 -17.03
CA GLY A 137 -3.35 -1.71 -18.20
C GLY A 137 -2.97 -0.23 -18.11
N SER A 138 -2.28 0.21 -17.05
CA SER A 138 -1.74 1.56 -16.95
C SER A 138 -0.22 1.54 -16.91
N VAL A 139 0.39 2.50 -17.58
CA VAL A 139 1.83 2.80 -17.54
C VAL A 139 2.14 4.09 -16.79
N GLY A 140 1.11 4.77 -16.25
CA GLY A 140 1.26 5.98 -15.45
C GLY A 140 1.82 7.19 -16.22
N ALA A 141 1.54 7.28 -17.52
CA ALA A 141 2.00 8.36 -18.39
C ALA A 141 1.02 9.55 -18.40
N SER A 142 -0.17 9.36 -18.97
CA SER A 142 -1.29 10.32 -18.89
C SER A 142 -2.16 10.03 -17.65
N GLY A 143 -1.52 9.64 -16.55
CA GLY A 143 -2.18 9.05 -15.39
C GLY A 143 -2.63 7.62 -15.64
N ASP A 144 -3.58 7.18 -14.85
CA ASP A 144 -4.07 5.80 -14.80
C ASP A 144 -5.33 5.62 -15.66
N LEU A 145 -5.23 5.86 -16.98
CA LEU A 145 -6.37 5.95 -17.88
C LEU A 145 -7.29 4.72 -17.83
N ALA A 146 -6.74 3.52 -18.06
CA ALA A 146 -7.56 2.31 -18.14
C ALA A 146 -8.26 1.96 -16.80
N PRO A 147 -7.60 1.95 -15.63
CA PRO A 147 -8.28 1.74 -14.36
C PRO A 147 -9.38 2.76 -14.07
N LEU A 148 -9.11 4.05 -14.32
CA LEU A 148 -10.09 5.12 -14.12
C LEU A 148 -11.23 5.04 -15.14
N ALA A 149 -10.99 4.53 -16.34
CA ALA A 149 -12.03 4.25 -17.33
C ALA A 149 -12.99 3.15 -16.85
N HIS A 150 -12.48 2.07 -16.28
CA HIS A 150 -13.33 1.04 -15.68
C HIS A 150 -14.20 1.59 -14.56
N MET A 151 -13.63 2.44 -13.67
CA MET A 151 -14.43 3.14 -12.65
C MET A 151 -15.54 3.97 -13.29
N SER A 152 -15.20 4.76 -14.33
CA SER A 152 -16.10 5.74 -14.94
C SER A 152 -17.18 5.11 -15.80
N ALA A 153 -16.89 3.98 -16.46
CA ALA A 153 -17.84 3.23 -17.28
C ALA A 153 -19.08 2.79 -16.47
N VAL A 154 -18.92 2.53 -15.18
CA VAL A 154 -20.03 2.19 -14.28
C VAL A 154 -21.06 3.30 -14.22
N LEU A 155 -20.65 4.57 -14.23
CA LEU A 155 -21.56 5.72 -14.25
C LEU A 155 -22.42 5.78 -15.54
N LEU A 156 -21.92 5.19 -16.63
CA LEU A 156 -22.63 5.05 -17.91
C LEU A 156 -23.48 3.78 -17.99
N GLY A 157 -23.52 2.97 -16.93
CA GLY A 157 -24.21 1.68 -16.89
C GLY A 157 -23.47 0.57 -17.64
N VAL A 158 -22.17 0.72 -17.90
CA VAL A 158 -21.33 -0.23 -18.63
C VAL A 158 -20.28 -0.84 -17.71
N GLY A 159 -19.97 -2.13 -17.93
CA GLY A 159 -18.99 -2.86 -17.13
C GLY A 159 -19.60 -3.58 -15.94
N GLU A 160 -18.79 -3.81 -14.92
CA GLU A 160 -19.15 -4.65 -13.78
C GLU A 160 -18.79 -3.97 -12.45
N VAL A 161 -19.45 -4.40 -11.39
CA VAL A 161 -19.27 -3.93 -10.02
C VAL A 161 -19.25 -5.11 -9.06
N PHE A 162 -18.75 -4.87 -7.86
CA PHE A 162 -19.02 -5.69 -6.70
C PHE A 162 -20.12 -5.02 -5.84
N ILE A 163 -21.20 -5.72 -5.57
CA ILE A 163 -22.27 -5.33 -4.64
C ILE A 163 -22.10 -6.16 -3.39
N ARG A 164 -21.64 -5.57 -2.30
CA ARG A 164 -21.37 -6.28 -1.03
C ARG A 164 -20.47 -7.52 -1.21
N GLY A 165 -19.53 -7.45 -2.14
CA GLY A 165 -18.57 -8.52 -2.44
C GLY A 165 -18.99 -9.47 -3.58
N GLU A 166 -20.24 -9.43 -4.04
CA GLU A 166 -20.73 -10.25 -5.15
C GLU A 166 -20.64 -9.48 -6.49
N ARG A 167 -20.18 -10.18 -7.54
CA ARG A 167 -20.03 -9.61 -8.89
C ARG A 167 -21.38 -9.42 -9.57
N ALA A 168 -21.62 -8.25 -10.14
CA ALA A 168 -22.86 -7.88 -10.82
C ALA A 168 -22.61 -6.93 -12.00
N SER A 169 -23.65 -6.69 -12.82
CA SER A 169 -23.56 -5.69 -13.88
C SER A 169 -23.55 -4.26 -13.30
N ALA A 170 -22.96 -3.32 -14.04
CA ALA A 170 -23.00 -1.90 -13.68
C ALA A 170 -24.44 -1.37 -13.57
N LEU A 171 -25.36 -1.82 -14.45
CA LEU A 171 -26.76 -1.44 -14.38
C LEU A 171 -27.45 -1.91 -13.11
N ASP A 172 -27.15 -3.13 -12.63
CA ASP A 172 -27.68 -3.62 -11.37
C ASP A 172 -27.09 -2.84 -10.19
N GLY A 173 -25.80 -2.51 -10.26
CA GLY A 173 -25.13 -1.66 -9.26
C GLY A 173 -25.76 -0.27 -9.16
N LEU A 174 -25.99 0.40 -10.29
CA LEU A 174 -26.68 1.70 -10.32
C LEU A 174 -28.09 1.60 -9.73
N ARG A 175 -28.84 0.57 -10.09
CA ARG A 175 -30.20 0.33 -9.56
C ARG A 175 -30.18 0.16 -8.03
N VAL A 176 -29.25 -0.63 -7.49
CA VAL A 176 -29.08 -0.82 -6.04
C VAL A 176 -28.75 0.48 -5.34
N ALA A 177 -27.95 1.34 -5.96
CA ALA A 177 -27.60 2.67 -5.46
C ALA A 177 -28.69 3.72 -5.67
N GLY A 178 -29.81 3.38 -6.34
CA GLY A 178 -30.88 4.34 -6.66
C GLY A 178 -30.52 5.35 -7.76
N LEU A 179 -29.57 5.00 -8.62
CA LEU A 179 -29.06 5.83 -9.71
C LEU A 179 -29.52 5.33 -11.09
N ALA A 180 -29.59 6.26 -12.05
CA ALA A 180 -29.67 5.95 -13.48
C ALA A 180 -28.31 6.21 -14.16
N PRO A 181 -28.06 5.59 -15.31
CA PRO A 181 -26.88 5.93 -16.11
C PRO A 181 -26.81 7.43 -16.44
N LEU A 182 -25.63 8.01 -16.26
CA LEU A 182 -25.39 9.44 -16.52
C LEU A 182 -25.02 9.69 -17.98
N THR A 183 -25.37 10.88 -18.48
CA THR A 183 -24.81 11.46 -19.70
C THR A 183 -23.70 12.45 -19.31
N LEU A 184 -22.47 12.17 -19.74
CA LEU A 184 -21.32 13.04 -19.46
C LEU A 184 -21.31 14.24 -20.39
N GLN A 185 -21.06 15.43 -19.84
CA GLN A 185 -20.91 16.68 -20.55
C GLN A 185 -19.44 16.92 -20.95
N ALA A 186 -19.19 17.99 -21.72
CA ALA A 186 -17.85 18.37 -22.16
C ALA A 186 -16.82 18.30 -21.03
N LYS A 187 -15.64 17.73 -21.29
CA LYS A 187 -14.52 17.48 -20.38
C LYS A 187 -14.77 16.43 -19.26
N GLU A 188 -15.99 16.05 -18.92
CA GLU A 188 -16.26 15.17 -17.78
C GLU A 188 -15.65 13.78 -17.94
N GLY A 189 -15.70 13.21 -19.15
CA GLY A 189 -15.02 11.93 -19.44
C GLY A 189 -13.51 12.03 -19.17
N LEU A 190 -12.85 13.05 -19.70
CA LEU A 190 -11.41 13.25 -19.48
C LEU A 190 -11.09 13.53 -18.00
N ALA A 191 -11.88 14.36 -17.30
CA ALA A 191 -11.70 14.64 -15.88
C ALA A 191 -11.78 13.37 -15.01
N LEU A 192 -12.66 12.44 -15.37
CA LEU A 192 -12.81 11.15 -14.69
C LEU A 192 -11.63 10.20 -14.95
N LEU A 193 -11.12 10.15 -16.20
CA LEU A 193 -10.08 9.20 -16.62
C LEU A 193 -8.66 9.64 -16.28
N ASN A 194 -8.41 10.95 -16.31
CA ASN A 194 -7.07 11.50 -16.20
C ASN A 194 -6.68 11.70 -14.74
N GLY A 195 -5.47 11.28 -14.39
CA GLY A 195 -4.94 11.42 -13.04
C GLY A 195 -4.27 10.15 -12.50
N THR A 196 -3.64 10.27 -11.33
CA THR A 196 -2.75 9.28 -10.72
C THR A 196 -3.44 8.44 -9.62
N GLN A 197 -4.77 8.49 -9.53
CA GLN A 197 -5.49 7.96 -8.36
C GLN A 197 -5.43 6.44 -8.22
N ALA A 198 -5.29 5.69 -9.32
CA ALA A 198 -5.21 4.22 -9.22
C ALA A 198 -3.84 3.76 -8.69
N SER A 199 -2.75 4.27 -9.24
CA SER A 199 -1.40 3.98 -8.74
C SER A 199 -1.21 4.47 -7.31
N THR A 200 -1.69 5.67 -6.96
CA THR A 200 -1.64 6.21 -5.60
C THR A 200 -2.46 5.37 -4.62
N ALA A 201 -3.65 4.91 -5.01
CA ALA A 201 -4.49 4.05 -4.17
C ALA A 201 -3.81 2.69 -3.89
N LEU A 202 -3.23 2.06 -4.92
CA LEU A 202 -2.48 0.82 -4.77
C LEU A 202 -1.25 1.01 -3.87
N ALA A 203 -0.50 2.09 -4.04
CA ALA A 203 0.67 2.39 -3.22
C ALA A 203 0.29 2.63 -1.75
N LEU A 204 -0.75 3.41 -1.47
CA LEU A 204 -1.24 3.69 -0.10
C LEU A 204 -1.76 2.42 0.59
N ASP A 205 -2.57 1.61 -0.08
CA ASP A 205 -3.13 0.39 0.49
C ASP A 205 -2.03 -0.60 0.90
N ASN A 206 -1.04 -0.78 0.03
CA ASN A 206 0.11 -1.63 0.31
C ASN A 206 1.06 -1.00 1.35
N MET A 207 1.24 0.32 1.35
CA MET A 207 2.00 1.03 2.39
C MET A 207 1.42 0.75 3.77
N PHE A 208 0.11 0.82 3.96
CA PHE A 208 -0.52 0.50 5.24
C PHE A 208 -0.27 -0.95 5.68
N SER A 209 -0.23 -1.88 4.73
CA SER A 209 0.12 -3.28 5.01
C SER A 209 1.60 -3.42 5.41
N ILE A 210 2.51 -2.73 4.72
CA ILE A 210 3.95 -2.75 5.01
C ILE A 210 4.25 -2.10 6.38
N GLU A 211 3.53 -1.05 6.77
CA GLU A 211 3.62 -0.46 8.11
C GLU A 211 3.28 -1.48 9.22
N ASP A 212 2.24 -2.27 9.02
CA ASP A 212 1.85 -3.33 9.97
C ASP A 212 2.89 -4.46 10.01
N LEU A 213 3.48 -4.82 8.86
CA LEU A 213 4.58 -5.79 8.77
C LEU A 213 5.86 -5.26 9.43
N TYR A 214 6.21 -3.99 9.25
CA TYR A 214 7.35 -3.37 9.92
C TYR A 214 7.25 -3.49 11.44
N ARG A 215 6.08 -3.16 12.02
CA ARG A 215 5.84 -3.30 13.46
C ARG A 215 5.94 -4.74 13.92
N THR A 216 5.37 -5.67 13.14
CA THR A 216 5.49 -7.12 13.42
C THR A 216 6.95 -7.57 13.36
N ALA A 217 7.75 -7.06 12.41
CA ALA A 217 9.17 -7.39 12.28
C ALA A 217 10.01 -6.89 13.45
N LEU A 218 9.68 -5.74 14.05
CA LEU A 218 10.32 -5.27 15.29
C LEU A 218 10.08 -6.28 16.43
N VAL A 219 8.85 -6.75 16.59
CA VAL A 219 8.46 -7.72 17.62
C VAL A 219 9.13 -9.08 17.37
N ALA A 220 9.09 -9.60 16.14
CA ALA A 220 9.72 -10.87 15.78
C ALA A 220 11.23 -10.80 15.96
N GLY A 221 11.86 -9.69 15.55
CA GLY A 221 13.29 -9.47 15.72
C GLY A 221 13.73 -9.38 17.19
N ALA A 222 12.93 -8.74 18.05
CA ALA A 222 13.18 -8.71 19.49
C ALA A 222 13.05 -10.11 20.11
N LEU A 223 12.01 -10.86 19.74
CA LEU A 223 11.84 -12.24 20.21
C LEU A 223 12.98 -13.15 19.73
N SER A 224 13.49 -12.94 18.52
CA SER A 224 14.66 -13.65 17.97
C SER A 224 15.94 -13.34 18.73
N VAL A 225 16.10 -12.11 19.28
CA VAL A 225 17.23 -11.77 20.15
C VAL A 225 17.19 -12.59 21.44
N ASP A 226 16.04 -12.68 22.10
CA ASP A 226 15.89 -13.53 23.31
C ASP A 226 16.10 -15.01 22.96
N ALA A 227 15.47 -15.51 21.90
CA ALA A 227 15.65 -16.91 21.47
C ALA A 227 17.11 -17.29 21.23
N ALA A 228 17.90 -16.41 20.61
CA ALA A 228 19.32 -16.63 20.35
C ALA A 228 20.23 -16.33 21.57
N ALA A 229 19.66 -15.92 22.70
CA ALA A 229 20.42 -15.35 23.83
C ALA A 229 21.39 -14.24 23.33
N GLY A 230 20.85 -13.30 22.53
CA GLY A 230 21.60 -12.19 21.94
C GLY A 230 21.74 -11.02 22.92
N SER A 231 22.75 -10.19 22.70
CA SER A 231 23.04 -9.02 23.54
C SER A 231 22.13 -7.84 23.22
N VAL A 232 21.64 -7.13 24.23
CA VAL A 232 20.95 -5.84 24.09
C VAL A 232 21.90 -4.63 24.02
N LYS A 233 23.20 -4.82 24.27
CA LYS A 233 24.21 -3.74 24.22
C LYS A 233 24.23 -3.00 22.88
N PRO A 234 24.07 -3.66 21.71
CA PRO A 234 24.02 -2.97 20.42
C PRO A 234 22.86 -1.99 20.25
N PHE A 235 21.86 -2.04 21.13
CA PHE A 235 20.68 -1.15 21.08
C PHE A 235 20.82 0.08 22.00
N ASP A 236 21.98 0.29 22.65
CA ASP A 236 22.24 1.46 23.51
C ASP A 236 22.02 2.77 22.74
N ALA A 237 21.25 3.69 23.32
CA ALA A 237 20.85 4.96 22.70
C ALA A 237 22.04 5.76 22.16
N ARG A 238 23.14 5.81 22.92
CA ARG A 238 24.35 6.56 22.60
C ARG A 238 24.96 6.18 21.24
N ILE A 239 24.89 4.88 20.90
CA ILE A 239 25.39 4.38 19.61
C ILE A 239 24.65 5.02 18.44
N HIS A 240 23.33 5.11 18.56
CA HIS A 240 22.43 5.54 17.48
C HIS A 240 22.36 7.07 17.39
N GLU A 241 22.41 7.75 18.53
CA GLU A 241 22.50 9.22 18.62
C GLU A 241 23.76 9.75 17.96
N LEU A 242 24.92 9.09 18.18
CA LEU A 242 26.19 9.46 17.54
C LEU A 242 26.16 9.33 16.01
N ARG A 243 25.35 8.43 15.47
CA ARG A 243 25.18 8.27 14.02
C ARG A 243 24.12 9.22 13.44
N GLY A 244 23.07 9.54 14.20
CA GLY A 244 22.09 10.59 13.92
C GLY A 244 20.93 10.26 12.98
N HIS A 245 20.84 9.07 12.38
CA HIS A 245 19.70 8.69 11.55
C HIS A 245 18.44 8.48 12.40
N ARG A 246 17.37 9.21 12.11
CA ARG A 246 16.14 9.21 12.91
C ARG A 246 15.50 7.81 12.99
N GLY A 247 15.33 7.14 11.86
CA GLY A 247 14.76 5.79 11.85
C GLY A 247 15.57 4.79 12.65
N GLN A 248 16.91 4.90 12.64
CA GLN A 248 17.78 4.05 13.43
C GLN A 248 17.62 4.30 14.94
N ILE A 249 17.48 5.55 15.37
CA ILE A 249 17.25 5.95 16.75
C ILE A 249 15.90 5.36 17.22
N ASP A 250 14.85 5.53 16.44
CA ASP A 250 13.50 5.04 16.72
C ASP A 250 13.45 3.50 16.79
N ALA A 251 14.06 2.81 15.84
CA ALA A 251 14.14 1.34 15.84
C ALA A 251 14.91 0.81 17.05
N ALA A 252 16.03 1.43 17.40
CA ALA A 252 16.80 1.06 18.60
C ALA A 252 16.00 1.27 19.89
N ALA A 253 15.25 2.36 19.98
CA ALA A 253 14.37 2.62 21.12
C ALA A 253 13.28 1.54 21.24
N ALA A 254 12.69 1.13 20.12
CA ALA A 254 11.70 0.06 20.10
C ALA A 254 12.28 -1.29 20.60
N TYR A 255 13.48 -1.66 20.14
CA TYR A 255 14.12 -2.89 20.61
C TYR A 255 14.47 -2.86 22.11
N ARG A 256 14.99 -1.72 22.62
CA ARG A 256 15.25 -1.57 24.06
C ARG A 256 13.97 -1.74 24.88
N ASP A 257 12.89 -1.14 24.43
CA ASP A 257 11.59 -1.19 25.09
C ASP A 257 11.00 -2.61 25.07
N LEU A 258 11.05 -3.31 23.94
CA LEU A 258 10.54 -4.68 23.81
C LEU A 258 11.32 -5.69 24.64
N LEU A 259 12.64 -5.51 24.80
CA LEU A 259 13.54 -6.43 25.51
C LEU A 259 13.74 -6.08 26.99
N ASP A 260 13.17 -4.97 27.46
CA ASP A 260 13.35 -4.54 28.84
C ASP A 260 12.82 -5.58 29.84
N GLY A 261 13.63 -5.89 30.82
CA GLY A 261 13.29 -6.85 31.85
C GLY A 261 13.35 -8.33 31.43
N SER A 262 13.90 -8.68 30.25
CA SER A 262 14.01 -10.07 29.80
C SER A 262 14.90 -10.90 30.71
N PRO A 263 14.41 -11.96 31.41
CA PRO A 263 15.22 -12.89 32.17
C PRO A 263 16.21 -13.68 31.31
N ILE A 264 15.85 -14.02 30.05
CA ILE A 264 16.79 -14.66 29.12
C ILE A 264 17.99 -13.75 28.91
N ASN A 265 17.76 -12.45 28.61
CA ASN A 265 18.84 -11.51 28.38
C ASN A 265 19.71 -11.29 29.65
N GLN A 266 19.10 -11.30 30.82
CA GLN A 266 19.82 -11.16 32.09
C GLN A 266 20.71 -12.37 32.43
N SER A 267 20.31 -13.59 32.04
CA SER A 267 20.97 -14.84 32.33
C SER A 267 22.37 -15.00 31.73
N HIS A 268 22.68 -14.24 30.64
CA HIS A 268 23.93 -14.38 29.88
C HIS A 268 24.71 -13.05 29.72
N ARG A 269 24.53 -12.11 30.66
CA ARG A 269 25.22 -10.80 30.62
C ARG A 269 26.76 -10.94 30.62
N ASP A 270 27.28 -11.97 31.22
CA ASP A 270 28.70 -12.26 31.40
C ASP A 270 29.15 -13.48 30.57
N CYS A 271 28.49 -13.73 29.42
CA CYS A 271 28.84 -14.84 28.54
C CYS A 271 30.12 -14.57 27.72
N ASP A 272 30.79 -15.62 27.28
CA ASP A 272 32.03 -15.55 26.48
C ASP A 272 31.80 -15.05 25.03
N LYS A 273 30.55 -14.85 24.60
CA LYS A 273 30.19 -14.41 23.26
C LYS A 273 30.54 -12.93 23.09
N VAL A 274 31.58 -12.65 22.29
CA VAL A 274 32.10 -11.28 22.10
C VAL A 274 31.12 -10.43 21.30
N GLN A 275 30.53 -10.97 20.23
CA GLN A 275 29.59 -10.26 19.35
C GLN A 275 28.55 -11.20 18.75
N ASP A 276 27.33 -10.69 18.60
CA ASP A 276 26.28 -11.35 17.82
C ASP A 276 26.45 -11.15 16.31
N PRO A 277 25.94 -12.04 15.48
CA PRO A 277 25.81 -11.82 14.04
C PRO A 277 25.01 -10.57 13.70
N TYR A 278 25.23 -10.00 12.52
CA TYR A 278 24.62 -8.72 12.11
C TYR A 278 23.11 -8.75 12.06
N SER A 279 22.50 -9.89 11.74
CA SER A 279 21.04 -10.03 11.74
C SER A 279 20.39 -9.82 13.12
N LEU A 280 21.15 -9.92 14.21
CA LEU A 280 20.73 -9.55 15.55
C LEU A 280 21.19 -8.15 15.92
N ARG A 281 22.50 -7.85 15.87
CA ARG A 281 23.03 -6.61 16.40
C ARG A 281 22.89 -5.39 15.52
N CYS A 282 22.72 -5.56 14.20
CA CYS A 282 22.54 -4.46 13.25
C CYS A 282 21.06 -4.22 12.90
N GLN A 283 20.11 -4.80 13.62
CA GLN A 283 18.69 -4.56 13.40
C GLN A 283 18.32 -3.07 13.41
N PRO A 284 18.79 -2.23 14.35
CA PRO A 284 18.46 -0.80 14.32
C PRO A 284 18.93 -0.08 13.06
N GLN A 285 20.11 -0.45 12.53
CA GLN A 285 20.66 0.16 11.33
C GLN A 285 19.83 -0.19 10.09
N VAL A 286 19.45 -1.46 9.95
CA VAL A 286 18.70 -1.96 8.79
C VAL A 286 17.24 -1.53 8.87
N MET A 287 16.56 -1.85 9.97
CA MET A 287 15.16 -1.48 10.19
C MET A 287 14.97 0.04 10.20
N GLY A 288 15.92 0.79 10.72
CA GLY A 288 15.90 2.25 10.70
C GLY A 288 16.01 2.82 9.29
N ALA A 289 16.86 2.25 8.43
CA ALA A 289 16.94 2.64 7.04
C ALA A 289 15.62 2.37 6.29
N CYS A 290 15.00 1.20 6.53
CA CYS A 290 13.67 0.89 5.99
C CYS A 290 12.62 1.91 6.47
N LEU A 291 12.63 2.25 7.77
CA LEU A 291 11.68 3.22 8.35
C LEU A 291 11.80 4.61 7.71
N ASP A 292 13.01 5.09 7.48
CA ASP A 292 13.22 6.41 6.86
C ASP A 292 12.72 6.43 5.40
N GLN A 293 12.91 5.34 4.63
CA GLN A 293 12.32 5.21 3.28
C GLN A 293 10.79 5.14 3.31
N MET A 294 10.21 4.40 4.25
CA MET A 294 8.76 4.32 4.41
C MET A 294 8.14 5.67 4.76
N ARG A 295 8.78 6.46 5.65
CA ARG A 295 8.36 7.83 5.98
C ARG A 295 8.40 8.75 4.77
N HIS A 296 9.48 8.72 4.02
CA HIS A 296 9.59 9.51 2.79
C HIS A 296 8.50 9.15 1.78
N ALA A 297 8.27 7.86 1.56
CA ALA A 297 7.20 7.41 0.66
C ALA A 297 5.82 7.86 1.15
N ALA A 298 5.55 7.81 2.45
CA ALA A 298 4.29 8.26 3.04
C ALA A 298 4.05 9.76 2.81
N ASP A 299 5.10 10.60 2.95
CA ASP A 299 5.03 12.04 2.69
C ASP A 299 4.70 12.32 1.22
N VAL A 300 5.38 11.63 0.28
CA VAL A 300 5.13 11.78 -1.16
C VAL A 300 3.71 11.35 -1.52
N LEU A 301 3.26 10.19 -1.02
CA LEU A 301 1.92 9.66 -1.31
C LEU A 301 0.81 10.52 -0.69
N LEU A 302 1.06 11.19 0.45
CA LEU A 302 0.11 12.12 1.03
C LEU A 302 -0.04 13.38 0.19
N ILE A 303 1.07 13.92 -0.37
CA ILE A 303 1.02 15.05 -1.30
C ILE A 303 0.19 14.66 -2.53
N GLU A 304 0.49 13.49 -3.12
CA GLU A 304 -0.21 13.02 -4.31
C GLU A 304 -1.70 12.74 -4.06
N ALA A 305 -2.06 12.22 -2.90
CA ALA A 305 -3.45 12.01 -2.48
C ALA A 305 -4.28 13.30 -2.43
N ASN A 306 -3.61 14.43 -2.26
CA ASN A 306 -4.23 15.77 -2.19
C ASN A 306 -4.05 16.60 -3.48
N ALA A 307 -3.39 16.05 -4.49
CA ALA A 307 -3.09 16.74 -5.74
C ALA A 307 -4.29 16.82 -6.69
N VAL A 308 -4.25 17.80 -7.59
CA VAL A 308 -5.04 17.83 -8.82
C VAL A 308 -4.15 17.31 -9.93
N SER A 309 -4.38 16.09 -10.35
CA SER A 309 -3.51 15.35 -11.27
C SER A 309 -4.16 15.06 -12.62
N ASP A 310 -5.24 15.75 -12.98
CA ASP A 310 -5.82 15.72 -14.33
C ASP A 310 -5.30 16.84 -15.24
N ASN A 311 -5.73 16.87 -16.49
CA ASN A 311 -5.35 17.84 -17.51
C ASN A 311 -6.44 17.94 -18.60
N PRO A 312 -6.73 19.15 -19.12
CA PRO A 312 -6.20 20.44 -18.68
C PRO A 312 -6.84 20.93 -17.40
N LEU A 313 -6.17 21.85 -16.71
CA LEU A 313 -6.68 22.50 -15.51
C LEU A 313 -7.47 23.74 -15.86
N ILE A 314 -8.60 23.92 -15.20
CA ILE A 314 -9.49 25.07 -15.34
C ILE A 314 -9.23 26.05 -14.19
N PHE A 315 -9.07 27.32 -14.50
CA PHE A 315 -8.92 28.40 -13.53
C PHE A 315 -10.12 29.36 -13.68
N PRO A 316 -11.23 29.10 -12.98
CA PRO A 316 -12.47 29.86 -13.16
C PRO A 316 -12.32 31.37 -12.88
N ASP A 317 -11.44 31.73 -11.94
CA ASP A 317 -11.23 33.12 -11.53
C ASP A 317 -10.60 33.98 -12.63
N THR A 318 -9.76 33.39 -13.50
CA THR A 318 -9.09 34.07 -14.62
C THR A 318 -9.68 33.68 -15.98
N GLY A 319 -10.50 32.63 -16.03
CA GLY A 319 -11.02 32.04 -17.28
C GLY A 319 -9.97 31.26 -18.09
N GLU A 320 -8.82 30.98 -17.50
CA GLU A 320 -7.72 30.27 -18.19
C GLU A 320 -7.93 28.76 -18.18
N VAL A 321 -7.49 28.12 -19.26
CA VAL A 321 -7.36 26.66 -19.39
C VAL A 321 -5.89 26.33 -19.68
N LEU A 322 -5.24 25.70 -18.71
CA LEU A 322 -3.82 25.41 -18.83
C LEU A 322 -3.57 23.91 -18.99
N SER A 323 -2.84 23.55 -20.05
CA SER A 323 -2.41 22.17 -20.26
C SER A 323 -1.00 21.96 -19.75
N GLY A 324 -0.83 20.96 -18.87
CA GLY A 324 0.43 20.60 -18.22
C GLY A 324 0.62 19.10 -18.16
N GLY A 325 1.38 18.61 -17.17
CA GLY A 325 1.78 17.21 -17.00
C GLY A 325 1.53 16.62 -15.62
N ASN A 326 0.60 17.17 -14.82
CA ASN A 326 0.34 16.71 -13.47
C ASN A 326 -0.16 15.25 -13.38
N PHE A 327 -0.55 14.68 -14.49
CA PHE A 327 -0.94 13.27 -14.62
C PHE A 327 0.25 12.29 -14.61
N HIS A 328 1.49 12.80 -14.77
CA HIS A 328 2.67 11.92 -14.82
C HIS A 328 3.00 11.39 -13.43
N ALA A 329 2.85 10.07 -13.24
CA ALA A 329 2.87 9.44 -11.93
C ALA A 329 4.29 9.07 -11.43
N GLU A 330 5.35 9.72 -11.92
CA GLU A 330 6.75 9.43 -11.50
C GLU A 330 6.96 9.54 -9.98
N PRO A 331 6.40 10.54 -9.26
CA PRO A 331 6.55 10.61 -7.80
C PRO A 331 5.98 9.36 -7.10
N VAL A 332 4.86 8.83 -7.60
CA VAL A 332 4.23 7.61 -7.07
C VAL A 332 5.10 6.39 -7.38
N ALA A 333 5.69 6.32 -8.59
CA ALA A 333 6.56 5.22 -8.98
C ALA A 333 7.78 5.11 -8.06
N PHE A 334 8.48 6.22 -7.80
CA PHE A 334 9.62 6.24 -6.89
C PHE A 334 9.23 5.92 -5.44
N ALA A 335 8.11 6.46 -4.95
CA ALA A 335 7.63 6.15 -3.61
C ALA A 335 7.32 4.66 -3.45
N ALA A 336 6.65 4.05 -4.44
CA ALA A 336 6.33 2.63 -4.45
C ALA A 336 7.60 1.75 -4.54
N ASP A 337 8.56 2.08 -5.38
CA ASP A 337 9.82 1.33 -5.47
C ASP A 337 10.65 1.44 -4.17
N ASN A 338 10.66 2.59 -3.50
CA ASN A 338 11.28 2.72 -2.17
C ASN A 338 10.58 1.84 -1.12
N LEU A 339 9.24 1.74 -1.14
CA LEU A 339 8.50 0.82 -0.29
C LEU A 339 8.83 -0.65 -0.61
N ALA A 340 9.01 -0.99 -1.89
CA ALA A 340 9.40 -2.33 -2.32
C ALA A 340 10.77 -2.73 -1.76
N LEU A 341 11.76 -1.84 -1.84
CA LEU A 341 13.09 -2.05 -1.27
C LEU A 341 13.02 -2.25 0.25
N ALA A 342 12.26 -1.40 0.96
CA ALA A 342 12.12 -1.50 2.41
C ALA A 342 11.44 -2.80 2.84
N ALA A 343 10.34 -3.20 2.19
CA ALA A 343 9.61 -4.42 2.52
C ALA A 343 10.41 -5.68 2.21
N ALA A 344 11.16 -5.70 1.09
CA ALA A 344 12.03 -6.80 0.73
C ALA A 344 13.18 -6.96 1.74
N GLU A 345 13.79 -5.86 2.20
CA GLU A 345 14.88 -5.88 3.19
C GLU A 345 14.39 -6.33 4.57
N ILE A 346 13.18 -5.93 4.99
CA ILE A 346 12.54 -6.44 6.22
C ILE A 346 12.44 -7.96 6.16
N GLY A 347 11.95 -8.52 5.03
CA GLY A 347 11.85 -9.95 4.83
C GLY A 347 13.22 -10.65 4.78
N ALA A 348 14.21 -10.05 4.11
CA ALA A 348 15.56 -10.59 4.01
C ALA A 348 16.26 -10.66 5.39
N LEU A 349 16.11 -9.61 6.20
CA LEU A 349 16.66 -9.61 7.55
C LEU A 349 15.98 -10.66 8.45
N ALA A 350 14.67 -10.83 8.35
CA ALA A 350 13.90 -11.83 9.06
C ALA A 350 14.35 -13.25 8.68
N GLU A 351 14.53 -13.53 7.39
CA GLU A 351 15.04 -14.81 6.90
C GLU A 351 16.42 -15.12 7.47
N ARG A 352 17.33 -14.14 7.55
CA ARG A 352 18.64 -14.34 8.17
C ARG A 352 18.56 -14.67 9.66
N ARG A 353 17.57 -14.14 10.38
CA ARG A 353 17.36 -14.51 11.79
C ARG A 353 16.81 -15.93 11.94
N ILE A 354 15.91 -16.36 11.06
CA ILE A 354 15.47 -17.77 11.03
C ILE A 354 16.67 -18.70 10.80
N ALA A 355 17.51 -18.39 9.81
CA ALA A 355 18.72 -19.16 9.52
C ALA A 355 19.67 -19.25 10.72
N LEU A 356 19.83 -18.14 11.45
CA LEU A 356 20.64 -18.10 12.67
C LEU A 356 20.04 -18.96 13.78
N LEU A 357 18.74 -18.91 13.99
CA LEU A 357 18.07 -19.66 15.07
C LEU A 357 18.17 -21.17 14.88
N ILE A 358 18.07 -21.67 13.64
CA ILE A 358 18.15 -23.09 13.33
C ILE A 358 19.59 -23.64 13.31
N ASP A 359 20.60 -22.77 13.32
CA ASP A 359 22.02 -23.15 13.39
C ASP A 359 22.46 -23.27 14.85
N ALA A 360 22.73 -24.49 15.30
CA ALA A 360 23.15 -24.76 16.69
C ALA A 360 24.45 -24.05 17.07
N THR A 361 25.35 -23.82 16.12
CA THR A 361 26.64 -23.16 16.38
C THR A 361 26.45 -21.67 16.69
N LEU A 362 25.49 -21.02 16.02
CA LEU A 362 25.22 -19.59 16.16
C LEU A 362 24.24 -19.30 17.30
N SER A 363 23.18 -20.09 17.41
CA SER A 363 22.13 -19.87 18.39
C SER A 363 22.39 -20.53 19.74
N GLY A 364 23.16 -21.60 19.78
CA GLY A 364 23.30 -22.47 20.96
C GLY A 364 22.01 -23.24 21.31
N LEU A 365 21.07 -23.33 20.36
CA LEU A 365 19.84 -24.11 20.43
C LEU A 365 20.03 -25.49 19.74
N PRO A 366 19.15 -26.47 19.95
CA PRO A 366 19.19 -27.70 19.18
C PRO A 366 19.12 -27.40 17.66
N PRO A 367 19.85 -28.18 16.81
CA PRO A 367 19.79 -28.00 15.36
C PRO A 367 18.34 -28.04 14.86
N PHE A 368 17.98 -27.10 13.99
CA PHE A 368 16.62 -26.95 13.44
C PHE A 368 15.52 -26.81 14.49
N LEU A 369 15.86 -26.39 15.72
CA LEU A 369 14.94 -26.12 16.83
C LEU A 369 14.08 -27.34 17.24
N VAL A 370 14.59 -28.54 17.04
CA VAL A 370 13.90 -29.78 17.40
C VAL A 370 14.86 -30.72 18.15
N ARG A 371 14.31 -31.47 19.09
CA ARG A 371 15.06 -32.57 19.75
C ARG A 371 15.09 -33.79 18.83
N ASP A 372 16.00 -34.69 19.11
CA ASP A 372 16.15 -35.95 18.35
C ASP A 372 16.31 -35.72 16.83
N GLY A 373 17.22 -34.78 16.48
CA GLY A 373 17.59 -34.49 15.10
C GLY A 373 18.04 -35.73 14.35
N GLY A 374 17.66 -35.87 13.09
CA GLY A 374 17.86 -37.04 12.25
C GLY A 374 16.58 -37.86 12.09
N VAL A 375 15.83 -38.13 13.14
CA VAL A 375 14.44 -38.61 13.05
C VAL A 375 13.51 -37.45 12.76
N ASN A 376 13.76 -36.29 13.38
CA ASN A 376 13.02 -35.04 13.14
C ASN A 376 13.86 -34.05 12.35
N SER A 377 13.23 -33.34 11.41
CA SER A 377 13.79 -32.27 10.61
C SER A 377 13.50 -30.87 11.15
N GLY A 378 12.47 -30.71 11.98
CA GLY A 378 12.11 -29.47 12.61
C GLY A 378 11.85 -28.32 11.63
N PHE A 379 12.46 -27.18 11.88
CA PHE A 379 12.31 -25.96 11.06
C PHE A 379 13.15 -25.93 9.78
N MET A 380 13.84 -27.02 9.41
CA MET A 380 14.73 -27.06 8.23
C MET A 380 14.01 -26.54 6.98
N ILE A 381 12.85 -27.11 6.64
CA ILE A 381 12.14 -26.77 5.41
C ILE A 381 11.29 -25.51 5.56
N ALA A 382 10.86 -25.15 6.76
CA ALA A 382 10.25 -23.84 7.02
C ALA A 382 11.24 -22.69 6.69
N HIS A 383 12.53 -22.85 7.02
CA HIS A 383 13.56 -21.90 6.62
C HIS A 383 13.74 -21.87 5.09
N VAL A 384 13.74 -23.03 4.41
CA VAL A 384 13.82 -23.06 2.93
C VAL A 384 12.66 -22.30 2.29
N THR A 385 11.45 -22.41 2.85
CA THR A 385 10.28 -21.62 2.41
C THR A 385 10.54 -20.13 2.59
N ALA A 386 11.02 -19.70 3.76
CA ALA A 386 11.35 -18.30 4.00
C ALA A 386 12.43 -17.78 3.03
N ALA A 387 13.45 -18.58 2.73
CA ALA A 387 14.51 -18.23 1.80
C ALA A 387 13.99 -18.12 0.35
N ALA A 388 13.07 -18.99 -0.07
CA ALA A 388 12.43 -18.91 -1.39
C ALA A 388 11.64 -17.60 -1.54
N LEU A 389 10.83 -17.24 -0.54
CA LEU A 389 10.04 -16.00 -0.53
C LEU A 389 10.93 -14.74 -0.48
N ALA A 390 12.02 -14.76 0.32
CA ALA A 390 12.98 -13.67 0.35
C ALA A 390 13.72 -13.51 -0.98
N SER A 391 14.01 -14.61 -1.69
CA SER A 391 14.62 -14.58 -3.02
C SER A 391 13.67 -14.00 -4.06
N GLU A 392 12.38 -14.36 -4.03
CA GLU A 392 11.35 -13.81 -4.90
C GLU A 392 11.20 -12.30 -4.68
N ASN A 393 11.17 -11.85 -3.44
CA ASN A 393 11.13 -10.42 -3.09
C ASN A 393 12.27 -9.62 -3.71
N LYS A 394 13.47 -10.17 -3.87
CA LYS A 394 14.60 -9.48 -4.53
C LYS A 394 14.29 -9.18 -5.99
N THR A 395 13.66 -10.11 -6.69
CA THR A 395 13.23 -9.90 -8.08
C THR A 395 12.11 -8.86 -8.15
N LEU A 396 11.12 -8.95 -7.26
CA LEU A 396 10.01 -8.00 -7.19
C LEU A 396 10.46 -6.59 -6.77
N ALA A 397 11.52 -6.47 -5.98
CA ALA A 397 12.09 -5.19 -5.56
C ALA A 397 12.88 -4.47 -6.67
N HIS A 398 13.12 -5.12 -7.83
CA HIS A 398 13.72 -4.42 -8.97
C HIS A 398 12.85 -3.21 -9.34
N PRO A 399 13.42 -1.97 -9.41
CA PRO A 399 12.63 -0.77 -9.62
C PRO A 399 11.87 -0.80 -10.96
N ALA A 400 10.55 -0.56 -10.91
CA ALA A 400 9.74 -0.40 -12.11
C ALA A 400 9.91 1.00 -12.71
N SER A 401 10.18 2.00 -11.89
CA SER A 401 10.35 3.41 -12.28
C SER A 401 11.55 3.67 -13.20
N VAL A 402 12.49 2.73 -13.31
CA VAL A 402 13.64 2.85 -14.23
C VAL A 402 13.31 2.38 -15.66
N ASP A 403 12.12 1.83 -15.89
CA ASP A 403 11.66 1.38 -17.19
C ASP A 403 10.71 2.40 -17.82
N SER A 404 10.81 2.60 -19.13
CA SER A 404 9.95 3.51 -19.87
C SER A 404 9.80 3.02 -21.31
N LEU A 405 8.55 2.89 -21.76
CA LEU A 405 8.17 2.47 -23.12
C LEU A 405 7.27 3.52 -23.74
N PRO A 406 7.61 4.12 -24.90
CA PRO A 406 6.74 5.08 -25.58
C PRO A 406 5.37 4.47 -25.91
N THR A 407 4.31 5.23 -25.61
CA THR A 407 2.92 4.87 -25.93
C THR A 407 2.23 5.96 -26.74
N SER A 408 0.96 5.76 -27.12
CA SER A 408 0.14 6.75 -27.85
C SER A 408 0.83 7.32 -29.11
N ALA A 409 1.45 6.43 -29.93
CA ALA A 409 2.22 6.80 -31.12
C ALA A 409 3.33 7.84 -30.84
N ASN A 410 4.09 7.61 -29.77
CA ASN A 410 5.20 8.46 -29.25
C ASN A 410 4.76 9.85 -28.74
N GLN A 411 3.47 10.09 -28.53
CA GLN A 411 3.03 11.30 -27.83
C GLN A 411 3.37 11.22 -26.34
N GLU A 412 3.29 10.02 -25.74
CA GLU A 412 3.71 9.67 -24.40
C GLU A 412 5.06 8.96 -24.51
N ASP A 413 6.12 9.71 -24.77
CA ASP A 413 7.47 9.20 -25.06
C ASP A 413 8.27 8.87 -23.80
N HIS A 414 7.78 9.27 -22.63
CA HIS A 414 8.28 8.89 -21.32
C HIS A 414 7.13 8.52 -20.38
N VAL A 415 7.20 7.37 -19.70
CA VAL A 415 6.18 6.84 -18.82
C VAL A 415 6.79 6.40 -17.49
N SER A 416 6.00 6.43 -16.40
CA SER A 416 6.49 6.20 -15.03
C SER A 416 6.48 4.75 -14.57
N MET A 417 5.64 3.90 -15.17
CA MET A 417 5.32 2.55 -14.69
C MET A 417 4.76 2.48 -13.25
N ALA A 418 4.21 3.60 -12.74
CA ALA A 418 3.77 3.73 -11.34
C ALA A 418 2.76 2.67 -10.92
N THR A 419 1.82 2.31 -11.79
CA THR A 419 0.81 1.29 -11.47
C THR A 419 1.44 -0.08 -11.24
N PHE A 420 2.47 -0.45 -12.02
CA PHE A 420 3.21 -1.69 -11.79
C PHE A 420 4.08 -1.59 -10.53
N ALA A 421 4.79 -0.47 -10.32
CA ALA A 421 5.55 -0.22 -9.09
C ALA A 421 4.68 -0.39 -7.83
N ALA A 422 3.47 0.21 -7.83
CA ALA A 422 2.53 0.13 -6.71
C ALA A 422 1.90 -1.26 -6.55
N ARG A 423 1.56 -1.94 -7.66
CA ARG A 423 0.88 -3.24 -7.65
C ARG A 423 1.76 -4.36 -7.10
N LYS A 424 3.04 -4.43 -7.51
CA LYS A 424 3.98 -5.48 -7.03
C LYS A 424 4.23 -5.45 -5.53
N LEU A 425 3.91 -4.35 -4.85
CA LEU A 425 4.00 -4.25 -3.39
C LEU A 425 3.12 -5.26 -2.66
N ALA A 426 1.98 -5.64 -3.24
CA ALA A 426 1.09 -6.63 -2.66
C ALA A 426 1.75 -8.01 -2.55
N ASP A 427 2.46 -8.43 -3.59
CA ASP A 427 3.17 -9.71 -3.61
C ASP A 427 4.34 -9.69 -2.62
N ILE A 428 5.11 -8.58 -2.58
CA ILE A 428 6.22 -8.41 -1.62
C ILE A 428 5.69 -8.42 -0.17
N ALA A 429 4.59 -7.75 0.10
CA ALA A 429 3.98 -7.73 1.43
C ALA A 429 3.46 -9.12 1.83
N ASP A 430 2.85 -9.85 0.89
CA ASP A 430 2.38 -11.21 1.15
C ASP A 430 3.54 -12.16 1.46
N ASN A 431 4.60 -12.14 0.67
CA ASN A 431 5.81 -12.93 0.92
C ASN A 431 6.44 -12.57 2.28
N THR A 432 6.57 -11.29 2.58
CA THR A 432 7.15 -10.81 3.85
C THR A 432 6.30 -11.23 5.05
N LYS A 433 4.99 -11.24 4.93
CA LYS A 433 4.06 -11.75 5.96
C LYS A 433 4.36 -13.20 6.33
N TYR A 434 4.54 -14.08 5.34
CA TYR A 434 4.87 -15.48 5.60
C TYR A 434 6.27 -15.67 6.17
N ILE A 435 7.25 -14.89 5.72
CA ILE A 435 8.60 -14.91 6.31
C ILE A 435 8.54 -14.55 7.79
N LEU A 436 7.81 -13.49 8.15
CA LEU A 436 7.62 -13.06 9.54
C LEU A 436 6.84 -14.10 10.37
N ALA A 437 5.86 -14.76 9.78
CA ALA A 437 5.15 -15.85 10.45
C ALA A 437 6.08 -17.01 10.82
N ILE A 438 6.96 -17.40 9.91
CA ILE A 438 7.98 -18.43 10.16
C ILE A 438 8.98 -17.96 11.22
N GLU A 439 9.41 -16.68 11.17
CA GLU A 439 10.30 -16.12 12.19
C GLU A 439 9.66 -16.14 13.58
N LEU A 440 8.41 -15.71 13.71
CA LEU A 440 7.68 -15.73 14.98
C LEU A 440 7.59 -17.14 15.56
N LEU A 441 7.32 -18.15 14.73
CA LEU A 441 7.31 -19.54 15.15
C LEU A 441 8.69 -20.04 15.59
N ALA A 442 9.73 -19.73 14.80
CA ALA A 442 11.11 -20.13 15.13
C ALA A 442 11.61 -19.45 16.41
N ALA A 443 11.32 -18.16 16.57
CA ALA A 443 11.70 -17.40 17.75
C ALA A 443 10.95 -17.90 19.00
N ALA A 444 9.64 -18.16 18.91
CA ALA A 444 8.86 -18.71 19.99
C ALA A 444 9.38 -20.10 20.41
N GLN A 445 9.72 -20.95 19.44
CA GLN A 445 10.33 -22.25 19.70
C GLN A 445 11.67 -22.11 20.40
N GLY A 446 12.50 -21.16 19.97
CA GLY A 446 13.78 -20.88 20.59
C GLY A 446 13.65 -20.35 22.02
N VAL A 447 12.68 -19.49 22.30
CA VAL A 447 12.39 -18.99 23.66
C VAL A 447 11.98 -20.14 24.59
N ASP A 448 11.09 -21.04 24.16
CA ASP A 448 10.69 -22.20 24.97
C ASP A 448 11.89 -23.12 25.30
N LEU A 449 12.81 -23.28 24.35
CA LEU A 449 14.01 -24.08 24.54
C LEU A 449 15.02 -23.44 25.50
N ARG A 450 14.80 -22.17 25.92
CA ARG A 450 15.58 -21.48 26.98
C ARG A 450 15.05 -21.72 28.41
N ALA A 451 14.00 -22.52 28.57
CA ALA A 451 13.48 -22.83 29.92
C ALA A 451 14.62 -23.22 30.89
N PRO A 452 14.60 -22.76 32.16
CA PRO A 452 13.46 -22.12 32.86
C PRO A 452 13.33 -20.59 32.64
N TYR A 453 14.20 -19.98 31.85
CA TYR A 453 14.12 -18.56 31.55
C TYR A 453 13.00 -18.28 30.54
N HIS A 454 12.44 -17.08 30.56
CA HIS A 454 11.38 -16.60 29.66
C HIS A 454 11.75 -15.24 29.08
N THR A 455 11.00 -14.81 28.06
CA THR A 455 11.17 -13.51 27.39
C THR A 455 10.75 -12.33 28.28
N SER A 456 10.90 -11.12 27.79
CA SER A 456 10.51 -9.89 28.49
C SER A 456 9.00 -9.84 28.80
N PRO A 457 8.58 -9.04 29.82
CA PRO A 457 7.16 -8.85 30.12
C PRO A 457 6.34 -8.30 28.93
N LYS A 458 6.96 -7.52 28.02
CA LYS A 458 6.29 -6.98 26.83
C LYS A 458 6.13 -8.00 25.70
N LEU A 459 7.03 -8.96 25.61
CA LEU A 459 6.97 -10.04 24.62
C LEU A 459 6.20 -11.28 25.14
N ALA A 460 5.96 -11.39 26.46
CA ALA A 460 5.19 -12.50 27.01
C ALA A 460 3.78 -12.65 26.39
N PRO A 461 2.98 -11.58 26.17
CA PRO A 461 1.68 -11.70 25.49
C PRO A 461 1.80 -12.16 24.05
N VAL A 462 2.92 -11.86 23.37
CA VAL A 462 3.20 -12.35 22.01
C VAL A 462 3.40 -13.86 22.04
N MET A 463 4.18 -14.38 23.00
CA MET A 463 4.36 -15.81 23.22
C MET A 463 3.01 -16.50 23.53
N GLU A 464 2.22 -15.92 24.42
CA GLU A 464 0.88 -16.43 24.75
C GLU A 464 -0.02 -16.50 23.52
N THR A 465 0.00 -15.45 22.66
CA THR A 465 -0.76 -15.43 21.41
C THR A 465 -0.31 -16.54 20.47
N ILE A 466 0.99 -16.72 20.26
CA ILE A 466 1.52 -17.79 19.40
C ILE A 466 1.13 -19.15 19.98
N ARG A 467 1.39 -19.40 21.28
CA ARG A 467 1.13 -20.70 21.92
C ARG A 467 -0.34 -21.01 22.13
N GLY A 468 -1.19 -20.01 22.13
CA GLY A 468 -2.65 -20.18 22.10
C GLY A 468 -3.18 -20.77 20.77
N HIS A 469 -2.39 -20.72 19.70
CA HIS A 469 -2.77 -21.21 18.39
C HIS A 469 -1.87 -22.34 17.87
N VAL A 470 -0.58 -22.34 18.22
CA VAL A 470 0.41 -23.32 17.76
C VAL A 470 1.19 -23.85 18.97
N ALA A 471 1.13 -25.13 19.20
CA ALA A 471 1.86 -25.79 20.29
C ALA A 471 3.38 -25.74 20.11
N HIS A 472 4.12 -26.05 21.17
CA HIS A 472 5.56 -26.29 21.07
C HIS A 472 5.86 -27.42 20.06
N TYR A 473 6.88 -27.24 19.22
CA TYR A 473 7.25 -28.21 18.20
C TYR A 473 8.14 -29.29 18.80
N GLU A 474 7.55 -30.44 19.15
CA GLU A 474 8.29 -31.55 19.76
C GLU A 474 8.71 -32.59 18.72
N LEU A 475 7.82 -32.91 17.79
CA LEU A 475 8.00 -33.92 16.73
C LEU A 475 7.55 -33.37 15.38
N ASP A 476 8.14 -33.88 14.32
CA ASP A 476 7.73 -33.53 12.94
C ASP A 476 6.25 -33.83 12.73
N HIS A 477 5.52 -32.87 12.18
CA HIS A 477 4.11 -32.94 11.82
C HIS A 477 3.82 -32.12 10.56
N TYR A 478 2.58 -32.14 10.07
CA TYR A 478 2.16 -31.30 8.94
C TYR A 478 2.16 -29.83 9.36
N PHE A 479 3.22 -29.09 9.05
CA PHE A 479 3.52 -27.77 9.62
C PHE A 479 2.90 -26.58 8.86
N ALA A 480 2.43 -26.78 7.61
CA ALA A 480 1.84 -25.69 6.81
C ALA A 480 0.64 -24.99 7.48
N PRO A 481 -0.28 -25.69 8.18
CA PRO A 481 -1.38 -25.04 8.89
C PRO A 481 -0.92 -24.09 10.00
N ASP A 482 0.16 -24.42 10.71
CA ASP A 482 0.70 -23.58 11.77
C ASP A 482 1.26 -22.27 11.22
N ILE A 483 2.00 -22.35 10.10
CA ILE A 483 2.48 -21.16 9.38
C ILE A 483 1.30 -20.31 8.91
N ALA A 484 0.26 -20.92 8.33
CA ALA A 484 -0.91 -20.22 7.82
C ALA A 484 -1.69 -19.49 8.93
N VAL A 485 -1.84 -20.12 10.10
CA VAL A 485 -2.52 -19.51 11.25
C VAL A 485 -1.75 -18.29 11.76
N ILE A 486 -0.43 -18.36 11.89
CA ILE A 486 0.37 -17.21 12.33
C ILE A 486 0.39 -16.12 11.25
N ALA A 487 0.47 -16.46 9.95
CA ALA A 487 0.36 -15.49 8.87
C ALA A 487 -0.99 -14.75 8.88
N LYS A 488 -2.08 -15.44 9.21
CA LYS A 488 -3.39 -14.81 9.42
C LYS A 488 -3.36 -13.83 10.59
N LEU A 489 -2.80 -14.20 11.74
CA LEU A 489 -2.65 -13.31 12.90
C LEU A 489 -1.78 -12.09 12.59
N VAL A 490 -0.75 -12.23 11.76
CA VAL A 490 0.04 -11.09 11.24
C VAL A 490 -0.87 -10.15 10.45
N SER A 491 -1.68 -10.67 9.52
CA SER A 491 -2.63 -9.87 8.74
C SER A 491 -3.69 -9.18 9.61
N GLU A 492 -4.09 -9.79 10.72
CA GLU A 492 -5.03 -9.25 11.71
C GLU A 492 -4.37 -8.28 12.69
N ARG A 493 -3.06 -7.97 12.51
CA ARG A 493 -2.28 -7.05 13.33
C ARG A 493 -2.11 -7.48 14.80
N ALA A 494 -2.25 -8.79 15.09
CA ALA A 494 -2.18 -9.29 16.45
C ALA A 494 -0.83 -8.96 17.14
N PHE A 495 0.27 -9.04 16.40
CA PHE A 495 1.62 -8.80 16.89
C PHE A 495 2.05 -7.34 16.77
N ALA A 496 1.63 -6.64 15.73
CA ALA A 496 1.98 -5.24 15.48
C ALA A 496 1.62 -4.32 16.66
N LYS A 497 0.57 -4.63 17.41
CA LYS A 497 0.12 -3.87 18.59
C LYS A 497 1.11 -3.87 19.74
N ALA A 498 1.98 -4.87 19.84
CA ALA A 498 3.00 -4.95 20.88
C ALA A 498 4.21 -4.03 20.61
N ALA A 499 4.41 -3.57 19.38
CA ALA A 499 5.49 -2.66 19.04
C ALA A 499 5.25 -1.27 19.66
N PRO A 500 6.22 -0.70 20.38
CA PRO A 500 6.11 0.60 21.05
C PRO A 500 6.33 1.76 20.05
N PHE A 501 5.73 1.67 18.89
CA PHE A 501 5.90 2.60 17.78
C PHE A 501 4.59 2.69 16.98
N SER A 502 4.23 3.89 16.50
CA SER A 502 3.09 4.12 15.62
C SER A 502 3.49 4.97 14.41
N PHE A 503 2.91 4.66 13.25
CA PHE A 503 3.06 5.46 12.05
C PHE A 503 2.10 6.66 12.04
N ALA A 504 2.41 7.67 11.22
CA ALA A 504 1.53 8.84 11.03
C ALA A 504 0.13 8.45 10.52
N SER A 505 0.00 7.32 9.84
CA SER A 505 -1.28 6.78 9.37
C SER A 505 -2.18 6.22 10.48
N GLU A 506 -1.68 6.09 11.71
CA GLU A 506 -2.38 5.54 12.87
C GLU A 506 -2.70 6.60 13.93
N GLN A 507 -2.17 7.82 13.79
CA GLN A 507 -2.35 8.96 14.70
C GLN A 507 -3.53 9.82 14.26
#